data_7c9c66a9608de70a570622712e3319fb
#
_entry.id   7c9c66a9608de70a570622712e3319fb
#
_cell.length_a   1.000
_cell.length_b   1.000
_cell.length_c   1.000
_cell.angle_alpha   90.00
_cell.angle_beta   90.00
_cell.angle_gamma   90.00
#
_symmetry.space_group_name_H-M   'P 1'
#
loop_
_entity.id
_entity.type
_entity.pdbx_description
1 polymer ?
#
loop_
_entity_poly.entity_id
_entity_poly.type
_entity_poly.pdbx_seq_one_letter_code
_entity_poly.pdbx_strand_id
1 'polypeptide(L)'
;MKNVLSIAGSDCSAGAGIQADLKTFVANGVYGMTVITSLTAQNPQKVKMVEDVSIEMLRNQLEAILDVIEVSAIKIGMINSKENAELIYDSLLKYKVKNIVLDPIMISTSGKSLIKDETKDFLVNKLFKLVDIITPNLDETTEIVKMILNNENIENIDSVEKMQSYGKIIADFTKKWVLIKGGHLSNNAVDILLNSDETYILEGEKIPNNKTHGTGCSLSSAIASNLAKEYSMLDSVKKAKNFVLCSIKNSIDFGEIGGTVNQMGEIYKNIDIEKLY
;
A
#
# COMPACT_ATOMS: atom_id res chain seq x y z
N MET A 1 -9.06 8.07 19.86
CA MET A 1 -8.81 7.89 18.42
C MET A 1 -7.70 6.87 18.29
N LYS A 2 -7.75 5.94 17.33
CA LYS A 2 -6.67 4.96 17.08
C LYS A 2 -5.52 5.64 16.34
N ASN A 3 -4.28 5.26 16.66
CA ASN A 3 -3.07 5.81 16.05
C ASN A 3 -2.56 4.87 14.96
N VAL A 4 -2.32 5.37 13.76
CA VAL A 4 -1.83 4.60 12.61
C VAL A 4 -0.56 5.26 12.07
N LEU A 5 0.46 4.47 11.82
CA LEU A 5 1.76 4.93 11.31
C LEU A 5 1.92 4.55 9.84
N SER A 6 2.27 5.51 8.99
CA SER A 6 2.78 5.25 7.64
C SER A 6 4.30 5.28 7.66
N ILE A 7 4.94 4.24 7.12
CA ILE A 7 6.37 4.16 6.84
C ILE A 7 6.52 4.09 5.32
N ALA A 8 6.81 5.22 4.67
CA ALA A 8 6.83 5.29 3.20
C ALA A 8 7.60 6.51 2.68
N GLY A 9 7.77 6.57 1.37
CA GLY A 9 8.31 7.74 0.69
C GLY A 9 7.34 8.92 0.66
N SER A 10 7.87 10.11 0.52
CA SER A 10 7.13 11.37 0.38
C SER A 10 6.92 11.71 -1.09
N ASP A 11 5.67 11.95 -1.50
CA ASP A 11 5.29 12.45 -2.83
C ASP A 11 4.95 13.94 -2.76
N CYS A 12 5.82 14.78 -3.34
CA CYS A 12 5.63 16.25 -3.28
C CYS A 12 4.37 16.73 -4.03
N SER A 13 3.82 15.93 -4.96
CA SER A 13 2.53 16.21 -5.62
C SER A 13 1.32 15.82 -4.78
N ALA A 14 1.56 15.17 -3.63
CA ALA A 14 0.56 14.71 -2.68
C ALA A 14 -0.46 13.69 -3.24
N GLY A 15 -0.18 13.08 -4.40
CA GLY A 15 -1.03 12.05 -5.00
C GLY A 15 -0.86 10.67 -4.39
N ALA A 16 0.36 10.34 -3.96
CA ALA A 16 0.75 9.05 -3.37
C ALA A 16 1.57 9.25 -2.09
N GLY A 17 2.31 8.23 -1.66
CA GLY A 17 3.22 8.27 -0.52
C GLY A 17 2.54 8.65 0.79
N ILE A 18 3.35 9.14 1.74
CA ILE A 18 2.86 9.54 3.07
C ILE A 18 1.73 10.57 3.02
N GLN A 19 1.68 11.42 1.98
CA GLN A 19 0.64 12.44 1.83
C GLN A 19 -0.72 11.81 1.51
N ALA A 20 -0.76 10.82 0.62
CA ALA A 20 -1.98 10.04 0.36
C ALA A 20 -2.38 9.22 1.59
N ASP A 21 -1.39 8.65 2.30
CA ASP A 21 -1.61 7.88 3.51
C ASP A 21 -2.25 8.74 4.61
N LEU A 22 -1.71 9.94 4.90
CA LEU A 22 -2.27 10.86 5.89
C LEU A 22 -3.68 11.30 5.54
N LYS A 23 -3.94 11.69 4.27
CA LYS A 23 -5.30 12.03 3.83
C LYS A 23 -6.26 10.86 4.02
N THR A 24 -5.81 9.63 3.71
CA THR A 24 -6.60 8.41 3.91
C THR A 24 -6.88 8.16 5.39
N PHE A 25 -5.89 8.31 6.27
CA PHE A 25 -6.04 8.14 7.71
C PHE A 25 -7.08 9.12 8.28
N VAL A 26 -6.97 10.39 7.93
CA VAL A 26 -7.94 11.43 8.34
C VAL A 26 -9.33 11.10 7.84
N ALA A 27 -9.48 10.74 6.55
CA ALA A 27 -10.77 10.39 5.96
C ALA A 27 -11.39 9.13 6.60
N ASN A 28 -10.57 8.23 7.16
CA ASN A 28 -11.03 7.04 7.88
C ASN A 28 -11.15 7.24 9.39
N GLY A 29 -10.99 8.47 9.91
CA GLY A 29 -11.22 8.81 11.31
C GLY A 29 -10.18 8.24 12.29
N VAL A 30 -8.93 8.07 11.86
CA VAL A 30 -7.79 7.68 12.71
C VAL A 30 -6.74 8.79 12.75
N TYR A 31 -5.91 8.80 13.79
CA TYR A 31 -4.77 9.72 13.88
C TYR A 31 -3.60 9.16 13.09
N GLY A 32 -3.18 9.88 12.05
CA GLY A 32 -2.09 9.50 11.16
C GLY A 32 -0.75 10.08 11.58
N MET A 33 0.28 9.23 11.63
CA MET A 33 1.68 9.60 11.84
C MET A 33 2.51 9.11 10.66
N THR A 34 3.72 9.65 10.48
CA THR A 34 4.58 9.28 9.36
C THR A 34 6.03 9.10 9.77
N VAL A 35 6.67 8.09 9.16
CA VAL A 35 8.12 7.90 9.08
C VAL A 35 8.48 7.94 7.59
N ILE A 36 9.32 8.87 7.21
CA ILE A 36 9.71 9.09 5.80
C ILE A 36 10.93 8.22 5.48
N THR A 37 10.81 7.37 4.46
CA THR A 37 11.92 6.52 3.97
C THR A 37 12.74 7.23 2.89
N SER A 38 12.08 8.06 2.06
CA SER A 38 12.70 8.80 0.97
C SER A 38 11.88 10.01 0.57
N LEU A 39 12.54 10.99 -0.01
CA LEU A 39 11.91 12.15 -0.65
C LEU A 39 11.85 11.91 -2.15
N THR A 40 10.72 12.18 -2.79
CA THR A 40 10.61 12.12 -4.24
C THR A 40 10.27 13.50 -4.82
N ALA A 41 10.96 13.87 -5.88
CA ALA A 41 10.56 14.96 -6.76
C ALA A 41 9.72 14.33 -7.89
N GLN A 42 8.40 14.23 -7.68
CA GLN A 42 7.51 13.56 -8.62
C GLN A 42 6.21 14.31 -8.85
N ASN A 43 5.53 13.95 -9.93
CA ASN A 43 4.17 14.34 -10.25
C ASN A 43 3.43 13.12 -10.86
N PRO A 44 2.12 13.20 -11.20
CA PRO A 44 1.37 12.06 -11.73
C PRO A 44 1.95 11.43 -13.01
N GLN A 45 2.79 12.17 -13.77
CA GLN A 45 3.39 11.65 -15.01
C GLN A 45 4.74 10.98 -14.81
N LYS A 46 5.58 11.49 -13.89
CA LYS A 46 6.97 11.01 -13.76
C LYS A 46 7.60 11.29 -12.41
N VAL A 47 8.49 10.41 -12.04
CA VAL A 47 9.46 10.60 -10.96
C VAL A 47 10.73 11.20 -11.56
N LYS A 48 11.13 12.40 -11.10
CA LYS A 48 12.35 13.09 -11.55
C LYS A 48 13.56 12.69 -10.73
N MET A 49 13.37 12.54 -9.41
CA MET A 49 14.45 12.25 -8.46
C MET A 49 13.89 11.53 -7.26
N VAL A 50 14.66 10.63 -6.69
CA VAL A 50 14.42 9.99 -5.41
C VAL A 50 15.67 10.12 -4.56
N GLU A 51 15.53 10.53 -3.31
CA GLU A 51 16.60 10.64 -2.34
C GLU A 51 16.17 9.95 -1.04
N ASP A 52 16.92 8.93 -0.64
CA ASP A 52 16.66 8.23 0.61
C ASP A 52 17.06 9.13 1.79
N VAL A 53 16.28 9.09 2.86
CA VAL A 53 16.72 9.67 4.13
C VAL A 53 17.88 8.86 4.69
N SER A 54 18.78 9.49 5.44
CA SER A 54 19.87 8.76 6.08
C SER A 54 19.31 7.69 7.03
N ILE A 55 20.04 6.59 7.19
CA ILE A 55 19.68 5.51 8.09
C ILE A 55 19.53 5.99 9.54
N GLU A 56 20.34 6.98 9.92
CA GLU A 56 20.25 7.65 11.23
C GLU A 56 18.93 8.42 11.37
N MET A 57 18.52 9.18 10.34
CA MET A 57 17.26 9.90 10.35
C MET A 57 16.06 8.95 10.39
N LEU A 58 16.12 7.84 9.64
CA LEU A 58 15.07 6.83 9.65
C LEU A 58 14.92 6.21 11.03
N ARG A 59 16.04 5.86 11.67
CA ARG A 59 16.08 5.33 13.06
C ARG A 59 15.46 6.31 14.04
N ASN A 60 15.88 7.56 14.02
CA ASN A 60 15.40 8.58 14.94
C ASN A 60 13.90 8.85 14.75
N GLN A 61 13.37 8.82 13.52
CA GLN A 61 11.94 8.95 13.28
C GLN A 61 11.14 7.77 13.86
N LEU A 62 11.64 6.52 13.68
CA LEU A 62 10.99 5.31 14.23
C LEU A 62 10.98 5.37 15.76
N GLU A 63 12.10 5.67 16.39
CA GLU A 63 12.24 5.74 17.85
C GLU A 63 11.41 6.89 18.44
N ALA A 64 11.40 8.06 17.81
CA ALA A 64 10.61 9.22 18.26
C ALA A 64 9.10 8.90 18.38
N ILE A 65 8.60 7.97 17.57
CA ILE A 65 7.20 7.56 17.62
C ILE A 65 7.04 6.31 18.48
N LEU A 66 7.76 5.23 18.16
CA LEU A 66 7.50 3.90 18.73
C LEU A 66 7.93 3.77 20.20
N ASP A 67 8.82 4.65 20.70
CA ASP A 67 9.20 4.65 22.11
C ASP A 67 8.11 5.23 23.04
N VAL A 68 7.22 6.10 22.51
CA VAL A 68 6.32 6.90 23.33
C VAL A 68 4.84 6.84 22.94
N ILE A 69 4.53 6.39 21.71
CA ILE A 69 3.16 6.35 21.19
C ILE A 69 2.77 4.90 20.91
N GLU A 70 1.64 4.47 21.49
CA GLU A 70 1.04 3.19 21.11
C GLU A 70 0.46 3.26 19.70
N VAL A 71 1.00 2.44 18.80
CA VAL A 71 0.59 2.35 17.40
C VAL A 71 -0.35 1.16 17.22
N SER A 72 -1.57 1.42 16.74
CA SER A 72 -2.62 0.41 16.56
C SER A 72 -2.51 -0.35 15.24
N ALA A 73 -1.89 0.26 14.21
CA ALA A 73 -1.58 -0.37 12.92
C ALA A 73 -0.46 0.39 12.21
N ILE A 74 0.26 -0.33 11.33
CA ILE A 74 1.28 0.26 10.45
C ILE A 74 0.92 -0.02 9.00
N LYS A 75 1.04 0.99 8.14
CA LYS A 75 1.15 0.83 6.69
C LYS A 75 2.58 1.04 6.25
N ILE A 76 3.12 0.09 5.52
CA ILE A 76 4.44 0.20 4.90
C ILE A 76 4.25 0.36 3.39
N GLY A 77 4.88 1.39 2.81
CA GLY A 77 4.90 1.63 1.37
C GLY A 77 6.30 1.45 0.80
N MET A 78 6.75 2.45 0.01
CA MET A 78 8.04 2.39 -0.69
C MET A 78 9.23 2.33 0.27
N ILE A 79 10.07 1.30 0.09
CA ILE A 79 11.37 1.12 0.73
C ILE A 79 12.40 0.87 -0.36
N ASN A 80 13.36 1.78 -0.55
CA ASN A 80 14.29 1.70 -1.68
C ASN A 80 15.51 0.84 -1.41
N SER A 81 16.07 0.91 -0.18
CA SER A 81 17.32 0.24 0.16
C SER A 81 17.11 -0.94 1.11
N LYS A 82 17.99 -1.93 1.01
CA LYS A 82 18.02 -3.07 1.92
C LYS A 82 18.28 -2.63 3.37
N GLU A 83 19.16 -1.66 3.58
CA GLU A 83 19.47 -1.12 4.90
C GLU A 83 18.24 -0.53 5.59
N ASN A 84 17.43 0.24 4.84
CA ASN A 84 16.16 0.76 5.35
C ASN A 84 15.17 -0.37 5.66
N ALA A 85 15.10 -1.41 4.82
CA ALA A 85 14.24 -2.56 5.05
C ALA A 85 14.65 -3.35 6.30
N GLU A 86 15.95 -3.55 6.51
CA GLU A 86 16.50 -4.21 7.70
C GLU A 86 16.18 -3.43 8.98
N LEU A 87 16.40 -2.10 8.98
CA LEU A 87 16.09 -1.26 10.14
C LEU A 87 14.60 -1.26 10.47
N ILE A 88 13.72 -1.18 9.45
CA ILE A 88 12.28 -1.27 9.65
C ILE A 88 11.90 -2.64 10.24
N TYR A 89 12.42 -3.73 9.66
CA TYR A 89 12.18 -5.10 10.14
C TYR A 89 12.57 -5.27 11.62
N ASP A 90 13.78 -4.83 12.00
CA ASP A 90 14.27 -4.91 13.37
C ASP A 90 13.41 -4.07 14.33
N SER A 91 12.97 -2.89 13.89
CA SER A 91 12.07 -2.04 14.67
C SER A 91 10.71 -2.71 14.90
N LEU A 92 10.12 -3.32 13.86
CA LEU A 92 8.86 -4.05 14.00
C LEU A 92 8.95 -5.21 14.99
N LEU A 93 10.08 -5.93 15.00
CA LEU A 93 10.33 -7.00 15.97
C LEU A 93 10.52 -6.45 17.39
N LYS A 94 11.30 -5.37 17.54
CA LYS A 94 11.58 -4.72 18.85
C LYS A 94 10.27 -4.25 19.50
N TYR A 95 9.43 -3.56 18.77
CA TYR A 95 8.21 -2.93 19.31
C TYR A 95 6.97 -3.82 19.24
N LYS A 96 7.04 -4.99 18.60
CA LYS A 96 5.96 -5.99 18.50
C LYS A 96 4.62 -5.39 18.01
N VAL A 97 4.70 -4.49 17.05
CA VAL A 97 3.52 -3.85 16.47
C VAL A 97 2.67 -4.90 15.72
N LYS A 98 1.35 -4.74 15.78
CA LYS A 98 0.37 -5.60 15.11
C LYS A 98 -0.33 -4.82 13.99
N ASN A 99 -1.10 -5.53 13.18
CA ASN A 99 -1.88 -4.95 12.08
C ASN A 99 -1.00 -4.23 11.06
N ILE A 100 0.01 -4.94 10.55
CA ILE A 100 0.98 -4.39 9.60
C ILE A 100 0.53 -4.70 8.18
N VAL A 101 0.28 -3.64 7.40
CA VAL A 101 -0.11 -3.71 5.98
C VAL A 101 1.09 -3.28 5.13
N LEU A 102 1.54 -4.16 4.25
CA LEU A 102 2.64 -3.87 3.32
C LEU A 102 2.13 -3.74 1.89
N ASP A 103 2.31 -2.58 1.27
CA ASP A 103 2.16 -2.36 -0.17
C ASP A 103 3.54 -2.54 -0.82
N PRO A 104 3.80 -3.68 -1.51
CA PRO A 104 5.13 -4.02 -1.98
C PRO A 104 5.45 -3.29 -3.28
N ILE A 105 5.68 -1.98 -3.21
CA ILE A 105 5.99 -1.14 -4.36
C ILE A 105 7.38 -1.49 -4.89
N MET A 106 7.44 -2.46 -5.81
CA MET A 106 8.68 -2.95 -6.43
C MET A 106 8.89 -2.40 -7.84
N ILE A 107 7.79 -2.10 -8.54
CA ILE A 107 7.78 -1.72 -9.95
C ILE A 107 7.01 -0.42 -10.10
N SER A 108 7.55 0.52 -10.86
CA SER A 108 6.83 1.75 -11.22
C SER A 108 5.68 1.47 -12.20
N THR A 109 4.73 2.38 -12.29
CA THR A 109 3.66 2.32 -13.31
C THR A 109 4.19 2.27 -14.76
N SER A 110 5.45 2.66 -14.97
CA SER A 110 6.15 2.54 -16.26
C SER A 110 6.89 1.21 -16.47
N GLY A 111 6.74 0.24 -15.56
CA GLY A 111 7.38 -1.09 -15.64
C GLY A 111 8.86 -1.14 -15.24
N LYS A 112 9.44 -0.05 -14.73
CA LYS A 112 10.82 -0.06 -14.25
C LYS A 112 10.89 -0.53 -12.80
N SER A 113 11.86 -1.39 -12.49
CA SER A 113 12.19 -1.73 -11.11
C SER A 113 12.55 -0.47 -10.33
N LEU A 114 11.91 -0.26 -9.19
CA LEU A 114 12.17 0.87 -8.28
C LEU A 114 13.19 0.53 -7.22
N ILE A 115 13.43 -0.76 -6.98
CA ILE A 115 14.31 -1.25 -5.91
C ILE A 115 15.30 -2.27 -6.47
N LYS A 116 16.44 -2.39 -5.80
CA LYS A 116 17.48 -3.36 -6.16
C LYS A 116 17.07 -4.78 -5.79
N ASP A 117 17.64 -5.78 -6.47
CA ASP A 117 17.31 -7.20 -6.24
C ASP A 117 17.60 -7.65 -4.82
N GLU A 118 18.69 -7.17 -4.20
CA GLU A 118 19.01 -7.44 -2.79
C GLU A 118 17.93 -6.96 -1.80
N THR A 119 17.26 -5.83 -2.14
CA THR A 119 16.14 -5.29 -1.36
C THR A 119 14.91 -6.15 -1.56
N LYS A 120 14.59 -6.52 -2.82
CA LYS A 120 13.46 -7.43 -3.13
C LYS A 120 13.61 -8.75 -2.38
N ASP A 121 14.81 -9.33 -2.41
CA ASP A 121 15.11 -10.59 -1.71
C ASP A 121 14.84 -10.48 -0.21
N PHE A 122 15.32 -9.41 0.43
CA PHE A 122 15.05 -9.18 1.84
C PHE A 122 13.56 -8.99 2.13
N LEU A 123 12.84 -8.23 1.32
CA LEU A 123 11.39 -8.03 1.48
C LEU A 123 10.65 -9.37 1.43
N VAL A 124 10.88 -10.18 0.38
CA VAL A 124 10.17 -11.45 0.16
C VAL A 124 10.53 -12.48 1.23
N ASN A 125 11.81 -12.65 1.55
CA ASN A 125 12.28 -13.70 2.44
C ASN A 125 12.15 -13.38 3.93
N LYS A 126 12.06 -12.09 4.31
CA LYS A 126 12.02 -11.64 5.70
C LYS A 126 10.78 -10.81 6.02
N LEU A 127 10.63 -9.63 5.41
CA LEU A 127 9.58 -8.69 5.80
C LEU A 127 8.17 -9.22 5.52
N PHE A 128 7.95 -9.90 4.39
CA PHE A 128 6.64 -10.50 4.05
C PHE A 128 6.16 -11.54 5.07
N LYS A 129 7.09 -12.22 5.74
CA LYS A 129 6.76 -13.21 6.79
C LYS A 129 6.44 -12.56 8.14
N LEU A 130 6.73 -11.27 8.29
CA LEU A 130 6.47 -10.52 9.52
C LEU A 130 5.16 -9.77 9.50
N VAL A 131 4.78 -9.17 8.35
CA VAL A 131 3.57 -8.37 8.20
C VAL A 131 2.29 -9.23 8.27
N ASP A 132 1.12 -8.60 8.42
CA ASP A 132 -0.15 -9.31 8.52
C ASP A 132 -0.84 -9.48 7.16
N ILE A 133 -0.66 -8.52 6.25
CA ILE A 133 -1.17 -8.55 4.88
C ILE A 133 -0.22 -7.87 3.91
N ILE A 134 -0.11 -8.43 2.69
CA ILE A 134 0.63 -7.90 1.54
C ILE A 134 -0.37 -7.57 0.45
N THR A 135 -0.21 -6.42 -0.23
CA THR A 135 -1.18 -5.93 -1.23
C THR A 135 -0.57 -5.74 -2.62
N PRO A 136 -0.04 -6.78 -3.28
CA PRO A 136 0.59 -6.66 -4.58
C PRO A 136 -0.43 -6.40 -5.71
N ASN A 137 -0.02 -5.69 -6.75
CA ASN A 137 -0.70 -5.68 -8.05
C ASN A 137 -0.33 -6.94 -8.87
N LEU A 138 -0.84 -7.06 -10.12
CA LEU A 138 -0.61 -8.25 -10.95
C LEU A 138 0.87 -8.45 -11.30
N ASP A 139 1.57 -7.37 -11.66
CA ASP A 139 3.00 -7.42 -12.04
C ASP A 139 3.87 -7.75 -10.82
N GLU A 140 3.61 -7.11 -9.69
CA GLU A 140 4.26 -7.40 -8.41
C GLU A 140 4.01 -8.84 -7.96
N THR A 141 2.79 -9.35 -8.13
CA THR A 141 2.45 -10.74 -7.82
C THR A 141 3.27 -11.72 -8.67
N THR A 142 3.37 -11.46 -9.98
CA THR A 142 4.17 -12.28 -10.89
C THR A 142 5.65 -12.28 -10.50
N GLU A 143 6.21 -11.12 -10.20
CA GLU A 143 7.60 -10.96 -9.77
C GLU A 143 7.87 -11.71 -8.45
N ILE A 144 6.99 -11.58 -7.45
CA ILE A 144 7.11 -12.28 -6.18
C ILE A 144 7.08 -13.80 -6.38
N VAL A 145 6.20 -14.31 -7.25
CA VAL A 145 6.13 -15.75 -7.55
C VAL A 145 7.40 -16.24 -8.25
N LYS A 146 7.96 -15.47 -9.19
CA LYS A 146 9.27 -15.79 -9.80
C LYS A 146 10.35 -15.95 -8.74
N MET A 147 10.42 -15.04 -7.80
CA MET A 147 11.41 -15.07 -6.73
C MET A 147 11.20 -16.27 -5.79
N ILE A 148 9.96 -16.55 -5.37
CA ILE A 148 9.66 -17.68 -4.48
C ILE A 148 10.00 -19.01 -5.12
N LEU A 149 9.68 -19.18 -6.41
CA LEU A 149 9.91 -20.44 -7.15
C LEU A 149 11.31 -20.51 -7.80
N ASN A 150 12.09 -19.43 -7.72
CA ASN A 150 13.37 -19.28 -8.42
C ASN A 150 13.25 -19.64 -9.92
N ASN A 151 12.22 -19.11 -10.58
CA ASN A 151 11.88 -19.43 -11.97
C ASN A 151 11.47 -18.17 -12.73
N GLU A 152 12.32 -17.71 -13.65
CA GLU A 152 12.07 -16.52 -14.46
C GLU A 152 11.01 -16.76 -15.57
N ASN A 153 10.68 -18.01 -15.89
CA ASN A 153 9.71 -18.37 -16.93
C ASN A 153 8.25 -18.38 -16.44
N ILE A 154 7.97 -17.75 -15.30
CA ILE A 154 6.61 -17.56 -14.80
C ILE A 154 5.88 -16.57 -15.72
N GLU A 155 4.75 -16.99 -16.26
CA GLU A 155 3.91 -16.17 -17.11
C GLU A 155 3.19 -15.06 -16.35
N ASN A 156 2.86 -13.98 -17.03
CA ASN A 156 2.04 -12.91 -16.47
C ASN A 156 0.61 -13.40 -16.17
N ILE A 157 -0.01 -12.73 -15.20
CA ILE A 157 -1.39 -13.04 -14.80
C ILE A 157 -2.36 -12.46 -15.85
N ASP A 158 -3.19 -13.35 -16.42
CA ASP A 158 -4.20 -13.05 -17.44
C ASP A 158 -5.62 -13.48 -17.06
N SER A 159 -5.79 -14.18 -15.94
CA SER A 159 -7.08 -14.69 -15.48
C SER A 159 -7.23 -14.67 -13.96
N VAL A 160 -8.47 -14.79 -13.49
CA VAL A 160 -8.80 -14.85 -12.05
C VAL A 160 -8.24 -16.13 -11.44
N GLU A 161 -8.27 -17.25 -12.17
CA GLU A 161 -7.73 -18.54 -11.74
C GLU A 161 -6.21 -18.44 -11.54
N LYS A 162 -5.50 -17.75 -12.43
CA LYS A 162 -4.06 -17.53 -12.30
C LYS A 162 -3.75 -16.58 -11.12
N MET A 163 -4.58 -15.54 -10.89
CA MET A 163 -4.48 -14.72 -9.67
C MET A 163 -4.60 -15.59 -8.40
N GLN A 164 -5.59 -16.48 -8.34
CA GLN A 164 -5.77 -17.36 -7.19
C GLN A 164 -4.58 -18.30 -6.98
N SER A 165 -4.09 -18.94 -8.04
CA SER A 165 -2.97 -19.87 -7.95
C SER A 165 -1.69 -19.19 -7.50
N TYR A 166 -1.38 -18.01 -8.02
CA TYR A 166 -0.18 -17.24 -7.65
C TYR A 166 -0.31 -16.68 -6.22
N GLY A 167 -1.49 -16.16 -5.88
CA GLY A 167 -1.77 -15.73 -4.52
C GLY A 167 -1.59 -16.84 -3.50
N LYS A 168 -2.03 -18.05 -3.83
CA LYS A 168 -1.85 -19.23 -2.98
C LYS A 168 -0.37 -19.57 -2.76
N ILE A 169 0.47 -19.48 -3.80
CA ILE A 169 1.92 -19.67 -3.67
C ILE A 169 2.50 -18.68 -2.66
N ILE A 170 2.13 -17.38 -2.78
CA ILE A 170 2.62 -16.34 -1.87
C ILE A 170 2.11 -16.57 -0.44
N ALA A 171 0.82 -16.85 -0.27
CA ALA A 171 0.22 -17.10 1.03
C ALA A 171 0.81 -18.32 1.73
N ASP A 172 1.04 -19.40 1.00
CA ASP A 172 1.66 -20.62 1.56
C ASP A 172 3.13 -20.41 1.93
N PHE A 173 3.84 -19.59 1.19
CA PHE A 173 5.24 -19.24 1.50
C PHE A 173 5.36 -18.30 2.72
N THR A 174 4.48 -17.30 2.79
CA THR A 174 4.55 -16.27 3.84
C THR A 174 3.78 -16.63 5.10
N LYS A 175 2.72 -17.45 4.97
CA LYS A 175 1.70 -17.74 5.99
C LYS A 175 0.93 -16.49 6.41
N LYS A 176 0.70 -15.59 5.45
CA LYS A 176 0.06 -14.29 5.65
C LYS A 176 -1.10 -14.08 4.68
N TRP A 177 -1.90 -13.05 4.96
CA TRP A 177 -2.90 -12.60 4.00
C TRP A 177 -2.25 -11.93 2.80
N VAL A 178 -2.83 -12.18 1.63
CA VAL A 178 -2.42 -11.58 0.35
C VAL A 178 -3.66 -10.99 -0.31
N LEU A 179 -3.60 -9.71 -0.66
CA LEU A 179 -4.62 -9.04 -1.47
C LEU A 179 -4.05 -8.73 -2.85
N ILE A 180 -4.38 -9.53 -3.85
CA ILE A 180 -3.97 -9.25 -5.23
C ILE A 180 -4.95 -8.26 -5.85
N LYS A 181 -4.41 -7.12 -6.31
CA LYS A 181 -5.16 -6.03 -6.96
C LYS A 181 -5.29 -6.32 -8.45
N GLY A 182 -6.47 -6.76 -8.91
CA GLY A 182 -6.70 -7.19 -10.29
C GLY A 182 -7.41 -6.18 -11.19
N GLY A 183 -7.39 -4.90 -10.85
CA GLY A 183 -8.14 -3.83 -11.54
C GLY A 183 -7.86 -3.66 -13.05
N HIS A 184 -6.87 -4.36 -13.61
CA HIS A 184 -6.52 -4.32 -15.03
C HIS A 184 -6.94 -5.58 -15.82
N LEU A 185 -7.48 -6.60 -15.15
CA LEU A 185 -7.63 -7.94 -15.72
C LEU A 185 -8.89 -8.13 -16.59
N SER A 186 -9.97 -7.43 -16.29
CA SER A 186 -11.26 -7.64 -16.95
C SER A 186 -12.09 -6.35 -17.02
N ASN A 187 -13.30 -6.46 -17.54
CA ASN A 187 -14.26 -5.34 -17.52
C ASN A 187 -14.70 -4.94 -16.10
N ASN A 188 -14.49 -5.81 -15.10
CA ASN A 188 -14.74 -5.56 -13.69
C ASN A 188 -13.43 -5.47 -12.90
N ALA A 189 -13.39 -4.63 -11.88
CA ALA A 189 -12.26 -4.56 -10.95
C ALA A 189 -12.35 -5.71 -9.94
N VAL A 190 -11.72 -6.85 -10.26
CA VAL A 190 -11.69 -8.04 -9.39
C VAL A 190 -10.40 -8.05 -8.59
N ASP A 191 -10.52 -8.08 -7.25
CA ASP A 191 -9.39 -8.32 -6.36
C ASP A 191 -9.58 -9.67 -5.65
N ILE A 192 -8.49 -10.32 -5.25
CA ILE A 192 -8.54 -11.59 -4.53
C ILE A 192 -7.83 -11.42 -3.20
N LEU A 193 -8.58 -11.63 -2.12
CA LEU A 193 -8.05 -11.72 -0.76
C LEU A 193 -7.95 -13.18 -0.36
N LEU A 194 -6.77 -13.64 0.01
CA LEU A 194 -6.57 -15.03 0.41
C LEU A 194 -5.47 -15.19 1.46
N ASN A 195 -5.52 -16.31 2.17
CA ASN A 195 -4.45 -16.84 3.00
C ASN A 195 -4.28 -18.34 2.70
N SER A 196 -3.60 -19.09 3.57
CA SER A 196 -3.44 -20.55 3.37
C SER A 196 -4.75 -21.33 3.40
N ASP A 197 -5.79 -20.84 4.06
CA ASP A 197 -7.02 -21.58 4.36
C ASP A 197 -8.25 -21.00 3.66
N GLU A 198 -8.27 -19.70 3.42
CA GLU A 198 -9.45 -18.96 2.94
C GLU A 198 -9.16 -18.20 1.66
N THR A 199 -10.15 -18.06 0.79
CA THR A 199 -10.09 -17.27 -0.44
C THR A 199 -11.40 -16.53 -0.67
N TYR A 200 -11.30 -15.23 -0.91
CA TYR A 200 -12.42 -14.34 -1.20
C TYR A 200 -12.20 -13.60 -2.52
N ILE A 201 -13.16 -13.69 -3.42
CA ILE A 201 -13.20 -12.90 -4.66
C ILE A 201 -13.99 -11.63 -4.37
N LEU A 202 -13.38 -10.48 -4.58
CA LEU A 202 -13.94 -9.18 -4.28
C LEU A 202 -14.18 -8.43 -5.59
N GLU A 203 -15.37 -8.56 -6.14
CA GLU A 203 -15.78 -7.83 -7.32
C GLU A 203 -16.01 -6.34 -7.00
N GLY A 204 -15.79 -5.49 -7.99
CA GLY A 204 -16.03 -4.05 -7.89
C GLY A 204 -16.32 -3.42 -9.24
N GLU A 205 -16.91 -2.24 -9.21
CA GLU A 205 -17.14 -1.43 -10.39
C GLU A 205 -15.82 -0.92 -10.96
N LYS A 206 -15.59 -1.10 -12.26
CA LYS A 206 -14.48 -0.47 -12.97
C LYS A 206 -14.92 0.92 -13.44
N ILE A 207 -14.29 1.94 -12.90
CA ILE A 207 -14.55 3.31 -13.33
C ILE A 207 -13.62 3.61 -14.53
N PRO A 208 -14.17 4.02 -15.67
CA PRO A 208 -13.37 4.44 -16.82
C PRO A 208 -12.69 5.79 -16.52
N ASN A 209 -11.60 5.75 -15.78
CA ASN A 209 -10.87 6.92 -15.32
C ASN A 209 -9.36 6.62 -15.31
N ASN A 210 -8.57 7.51 -15.89
CA ASN A 210 -7.11 7.42 -15.91
C ASN A 210 -6.43 8.17 -14.74
N LYS A 211 -7.21 8.74 -13.81
CA LYS A 211 -6.74 9.53 -12.67
C LYS A 211 -6.61 8.64 -11.44
N THR A 212 -5.79 7.61 -11.55
CA THR A 212 -5.67 6.54 -10.55
C THR A 212 -4.39 6.64 -9.70
N HIS A 213 -3.61 7.73 -9.85
CA HIS A 213 -2.41 7.92 -9.04
C HIS A 213 -2.76 7.96 -7.54
N GLY A 214 -2.07 7.14 -6.75
CA GLY A 214 -2.29 7.02 -5.32
C GLY A 214 -3.34 5.97 -4.88
N THR A 215 -3.98 5.27 -5.81
CA THR A 215 -4.97 4.21 -5.51
C THR A 215 -4.40 3.13 -4.58
N GLY A 216 -3.20 2.61 -4.88
CA GLY A 216 -2.54 1.56 -4.07
C GLY A 216 -2.26 2.03 -2.65
N CYS A 217 -1.61 3.21 -2.50
CA CYS A 217 -1.34 3.81 -1.19
C CYS A 217 -2.64 4.05 -0.40
N SER A 218 -3.68 4.56 -1.05
CA SER A 218 -4.98 4.79 -0.40
C SER A 218 -5.65 3.49 0.04
N LEU A 219 -5.55 2.42 -0.76
CA LEU A 219 -6.10 1.10 -0.41
C LEU A 219 -5.41 0.52 0.82
N SER A 220 -4.08 0.43 0.79
CA SER A 220 -3.30 -0.14 1.89
C SER A 220 -3.44 0.66 3.18
N SER A 221 -3.50 2.00 3.09
CA SER A 221 -3.74 2.88 4.25
C SER A 221 -5.15 2.79 4.81
N ALA A 222 -6.17 2.62 3.96
CA ALA A 222 -7.54 2.38 4.42
C ALA A 222 -7.68 1.00 5.09
N ILE A 223 -6.98 -0.05 4.60
CA ILE A 223 -6.91 -1.36 5.26
C ILE A 223 -6.30 -1.19 6.66
N ALA A 224 -5.14 -0.53 6.78
CA ALA A 224 -4.49 -0.28 8.06
C ALA A 224 -5.40 0.50 9.03
N SER A 225 -6.11 1.52 8.53
CA SER A 225 -7.07 2.28 9.33
C SER A 225 -8.21 1.41 9.87
N ASN A 226 -8.71 0.48 9.06
CA ASN A 226 -9.80 -0.41 9.47
C ASN A 226 -9.32 -1.50 10.44
N LEU A 227 -8.14 -2.07 10.24
CA LEU A 227 -7.52 -3.00 11.19
C LEU A 227 -7.24 -2.32 12.53
N ALA A 228 -6.78 -1.06 12.54
CA ALA A 228 -6.61 -0.28 13.77
C ALA A 228 -7.92 -0.11 14.55
N LYS A 229 -9.06 -0.07 13.85
CA LYS A 229 -10.42 -0.04 14.43
C LYS A 229 -10.98 -1.42 14.77
N GLU A 230 -10.15 -2.46 14.71
CA GLU A 230 -10.47 -3.83 15.10
C GLU A 230 -11.51 -4.54 14.19
N TYR A 231 -11.68 -4.08 12.93
CA TYR A 231 -12.44 -4.83 11.94
C TYR A 231 -11.68 -6.11 11.55
N SER A 232 -12.42 -7.14 11.14
CA SER A 232 -11.82 -8.35 10.55
C SER A 232 -10.99 -8.04 9.30
N MET A 233 -10.09 -8.92 8.89
CA MET A 233 -9.30 -8.73 7.67
C MET A 233 -10.21 -8.54 6.45
N LEU A 234 -11.21 -9.40 6.29
CA LEU A 234 -12.16 -9.32 5.17
C LEU A 234 -12.95 -8.00 5.16
N ASP A 235 -13.48 -7.58 6.32
CA ASP A 235 -14.23 -6.33 6.42
C ASP A 235 -13.35 -5.11 6.20
N SER A 236 -12.11 -5.16 6.70
CA SER A 236 -11.12 -4.10 6.49
C SER A 236 -10.83 -3.89 5.00
N VAL A 237 -10.65 -4.97 4.26
CA VAL A 237 -10.40 -4.91 2.80
C VAL A 237 -11.65 -4.46 2.04
N LYS A 238 -12.86 -4.98 2.38
CA LYS A 238 -14.12 -4.55 1.74
C LYS A 238 -14.38 -3.05 1.92
N LYS A 239 -14.20 -2.54 3.16
CA LYS A 239 -14.35 -1.11 3.46
C LYS A 239 -13.32 -0.26 2.72
N ALA A 240 -12.07 -0.72 2.68
CA ALA A 240 -11.00 -0.03 1.97
C ALA A 240 -11.25 0.02 0.44
N LYS A 241 -11.74 -1.08 -0.15
CA LYS A 241 -12.13 -1.12 -1.57
C LYS A 241 -13.23 -0.10 -1.90
N ASN A 242 -14.26 -0.03 -1.06
CA ASN A 242 -15.33 0.96 -1.22
C ASN A 242 -14.82 2.40 -1.05
N PHE A 243 -13.96 2.65 -0.08
CA PHE A 243 -13.32 3.96 0.11
C PHE A 243 -12.52 4.39 -1.13
N VAL A 244 -11.72 3.49 -1.70
CA VAL A 244 -10.94 3.77 -2.91
C VAL A 244 -11.85 4.02 -4.11
N LEU A 245 -12.94 3.26 -4.26
CA LEU A 245 -13.94 3.48 -5.31
C LEU A 245 -14.53 4.90 -5.23
N CYS A 246 -14.91 5.35 -4.03
CA CYS A 246 -15.37 6.72 -3.80
C CYS A 246 -14.27 7.75 -4.11
N SER A 247 -13.03 7.47 -3.74
CA SER A 247 -11.89 8.37 -4.01
C SER A 247 -11.60 8.51 -5.50
N ILE A 248 -11.78 7.44 -6.30
CA ILE A 248 -11.65 7.48 -7.76
C ILE A 248 -12.81 8.26 -8.39
N LYS A 249 -14.05 8.05 -7.91
CA LYS A 249 -15.24 8.80 -8.40
C LYS A 249 -15.10 10.31 -8.19
N ASN A 250 -14.36 10.72 -7.19
CA ASN A 250 -14.09 12.12 -6.83
C ASN A 250 -12.68 12.60 -7.22
N SER A 251 -12.00 11.90 -8.12
CA SER A 251 -10.62 12.19 -8.51
C SER A 251 -10.40 13.64 -8.93
N ILE A 252 -9.18 14.14 -8.65
CA ILE A 252 -8.75 15.48 -9.02
C ILE A 252 -8.10 15.41 -10.40
N ASP A 253 -8.50 16.30 -11.28
CA ASP A 253 -8.01 16.41 -12.64
C ASP A 253 -6.97 17.53 -12.74
N PHE A 254 -5.78 17.21 -13.26
CA PHE A 254 -4.73 18.18 -13.54
C PHE A 254 -4.56 18.42 -15.06
N GLY A 255 -5.58 18.07 -15.85
CA GLY A 255 -5.57 18.20 -17.30
C GLY A 255 -4.71 17.14 -17.99
N GLU A 256 -3.89 17.55 -18.96
CA GLU A 256 -3.06 16.65 -19.78
C GLU A 256 -2.06 15.82 -18.96
N ILE A 257 -1.69 16.27 -17.79
CA ILE A 257 -0.75 15.55 -16.91
C ILE A 257 -1.42 14.41 -16.12
N GLY A 258 -2.73 14.16 -16.32
CA GLY A 258 -3.48 13.15 -15.61
C GLY A 258 -4.11 13.68 -14.31
N GLY A 259 -4.16 12.86 -13.29
CA GLY A 259 -4.78 13.24 -12.01
C GLY A 259 -4.54 12.23 -10.91
N THR A 260 -5.11 12.51 -9.75
CA THR A 260 -4.97 11.70 -8.55
C THR A 260 -6.33 11.39 -7.92
N VAL A 261 -6.41 10.30 -7.18
CA VAL A 261 -7.61 10.01 -6.38
C VAL A 261 -7.79 11.08 -5.29
N ASN A 262 -9.04 11.37 -4.93
CA ASN A 262 -9.37 12.33 -3.88
C ASN A 262 -9.88 11.61 -2.63
N GLN A 263 -9.01 11.37 -1.68
CA GLN A 263 -9.31 10.69 -0.43
C GLN A 263 -10.33 11.44 0.44
N MET A 264 -10.44 12.76 0.26
CA MET A 264 -11.33 13.64 1.03
C MET A 264 -12.63 13.97 0.28
N GLY A 265 -12.77 13.52 -0.98
CA GLY A 265 -13.87 13.96 -1.87
C GLY A 265 -15.26 13.73 -1.32
N GLU A 266 -15.50 12.60 -0.64
CA GLU A 266 -16.81 12.30 -0.04
C GLU A 266 -17.07 13.13 1.22
N ILE A 267 -16.02 13.45 1.97
CA ILE A 267 -16.11 14.32 3.16
C ILE A 267 -16.45 15.74 2.73
N TYR A 268 -15.78 16.27 1.70
CA TYR A 268 -16.05 17.63 1.20
C TYR A 268 -17.45 17.82 0.64
N LYS A 269 -18.11 16.78 0.13
CA LYS A 269 -19.51 16.85 -0.30
C LYS A 269 -20.51 17.01 0.84
N ASN A 270 -20.14 16.46 2.02
CA ASN A 270 -21.02 16.38 3.17
C ASN A 270 -20.75 17.47 4.22
N ILE A 271 -19.67 18.22 4.07
CA ILE A 271 -19.28 19.30 4.98
C ILE A 271 -19.33 20.62 4.22
N ASP A 272 -20.16 21.52 4.69
CA ASP A 272 -20.13 22.93 4.27
C ASP A 272 -18.96 23.62 4.97
N ILE A 273 -17.80 23.62 4.30
CA ILE A 273 -16.56 24.15 4.85
C ILE A 273 -16.71 25.64 5.22
N GLU A 274 -17.51 26.40 4.45
CA GLU A 274 -17.75 27.83 4.72
C GLU A 274 -18.50 28.06 6.02
N LYS A 275 -19.25 27.07 6.53
CA LYS A 275 -19.94 27.15 7.81
C LYS A 275 -19.11 26.69 9.02
N LEU A 276 -17.89 26.18 8.79
CA LEU A 276 -17.02 25.74 9.89
C LEU A 276 -16.23 26.87 10.53
N TYR A 277 -16.15 28.01 9.87
CA TYR A 277 -15.43 29.21 10.28
C TYR A 277 -16.36 30.45 10.17
#